data_fc7194f08f0b733ec8c7dfb599b40308
#
_entry.id   fc7194f08f0b733ec8c7dfb599b40308
#
_cell.length_a   1.000
_cell.length_b   1.000
_cell.length_c   1.000
_cell.angle_alpha   90.00
_cell.angle_beta   90.00
_cell.angle_gamma   90.00
#
_symmetry.space_group_name_H-M   'P 1'
#
loop_
_entity.id
_entity.type
_entity.pdbx_description
1 polymer ?
#
loop_
_entity_poly.entity_id
_entity_poly.type
_entity_poly.pdbx_seq_one_letter_code
_entity_poly.pdbx_strand_id
1 'polypeptide(L)'
;MNNLLTAIRSKATGSTLSTYVGGRIYLDEIPENVPVVYPYVTFFIVSGTPEKTFTEDHQNVLIQFSMFSTSSGATEITTMYNRLKALYDECTLTITGKTFYRMYETNLITMVDDAVAPDGSTARVKHWAADYEILYEN
;
A
#
# COMPACT_ATOMS: atom_id res chain seq x y z
N MET A 1 -13.00 -5.83 -8.27
CA MET A 1 -12.05 -5.64 -7.16
C MET A 1 -10.70 -6.31 -7.42
N ASN A 2 -10.71 -7.56 -7.90
CA ASN A 2 -9.47 -8.27 -8.20
C ASN A 2 -8.62 -7.56 -9.28
N ASN A 3 -9.26 -7.00 -10.30
CA ASN A 3 -8.54 -6.26 -11.34
C ASN A 3 -7.89 -4.98 -10.81
N LEU A 4 -8.51 -4.33 -9.82
CA LEU A 4 -7.92 -3.18 -9.13
C LEU A 4 -6.65 -3.59 -8.38
N LEU A 5 -6.72 -4.66 -7.59
CA LEU A 5 -5.56 -5.15 -6.84
C LEU A 5 -4.42 -5.57 -7.76
N THR A 6 -4.74 -6.20 -8.87
CA THR A 6 -3.75 -6.54 -9.90
C THR A 6 -3.08 -5.30 -10.49
N ALA A 7 -3.88 -4.25 -10.77
CA ALA A 7 -3.35 -2.99 -11.30
C ALA A 7 -2.39 -2.31 -10.31
N ILE A 8 -2.74 -2.30 -9.02
CA ILE A 8 -1.89 -1.74 -7.98
C ILE A 8 -0.57 -2.49 -7.88
N ARG A 9 -0.62 -3.81 -7.86
CA ARG A 9 0.58 -4.65 -7.81
C ARG A 9 1.45 -4.50 -9.05
N SER A 10 0.85 -4.47 -10.23
CA SER A 10 1.58 -4.29 -11.49
C SER A 10 2.32 -2.96 -11.53
N LYS A 11 1.70 -1.89 -11.01
CA LYS A 11 2.35 -0.58 -10.95
C LYS A 11 3.55 -0.59 -10.01
N ALA A 12 3.49 -1.36 -8.93
CA ALA A 12 4.60 -1.48 -7.99
C ALA A 12 5.77 -2.27 -8.57
N THR A 13 5.52 -3.23 -9.44
CA THR A 13 6.55 -4.09 -10.02
C THR A 13 7.57 -3.26 -10.82
N GLY A 14 8.86 -3.40 -10.48
CA GLY A 14 9.94 -2.65 -11.13
C GLY A 14 10.04 -1.18 -10.73
N SER A 15 9.23 -0.72 -9.77
CA SER A 15 9.27 0.65 -9.28
C SER A 15 10.47 0.90 -8.37
N THR A 16 10.78 2.17 -8.10
CA THR A 16 11.83 2.53 -7.14
C THR A 16 11.47 2.09 -5.72
N LEU A 17 10.17 2.08 -5.38
CA LEU A 17 9.71 1.53 -4.09
C LEU A 17 10.01 0.04 -4.00
N SER A 18 9.66 -0.73 -5.02
CA SER A 18 9.93 -2.17 -5.06
C SER A 18 11.41 -2.47 -4.92
N THR A 19 12.26 -1.72 -5.63
CA THR A 19 13.71 -1.87 -5.53
C THR A 19 14.21 -1.59 -4.11
N TYR A 20 13.69 -0.55 -3.48
CA TYR A 20 14.11 -0.14 -2.14
C TYR A 20 13.76 -1.18 -1.07
N VAL A 21 12.60 -1.82 -1.18
CA VAL A 21 12.15 -2.84 -0.23
C VAL A 21 12.48 -4.26 -0.68
N GLY A 22 13.28 -4.42 -1.73
CA GLY A 22 13.68 -5.74 -2.23
C GLY A 22 12.51 -6.59 -2.74
N GLY A 23 11.50 -5.97 -3.31
CA GLY A 23 10.30 -6.65 -3.83
C GLY A 23 9.31 -7.07 -2.75
N ARG A 24 9.53 -6.73 -1.49
CA ARG A 24 8.67 -7.13 -0.37
C ARG A 24 7.45 -6.21 -0.26
N ILE A 25 6.52 -6.39 -1.19
CA ILE A 25 5.22 -5.70 -1.22
C ILE A 25 4.14 -6.79 -1.28
N TYR A 26 3.33 -6.88 -0.24
CA TYR A 26 2.39 -7.98 -0.05
C TYR A 26 0.94 -7.47 0.03
N LEU A 27 0.01 -8.27 -0.50
CA LEU A 27 -1.43 -8.03 -0.35
C LEU A 27 -1.88 -8.62 1.00
N ASP A 28 -2.56 -7.80 1.79
CA ASP A 28 -3.10 -8.11 3.11
C ASP A 28 -2.03 -8.44 4.16
N GLU A 29 -1.26 -9.49 3.98
CA GLU A 29 -0.27 -9.95 4.95
C GLU A 29 0.91 -10.65 4.27
N ILE A 30 2.00 -10.82 5.01
CA ILE A 30 3.10 -11.66 4.57
C ILE A 30 2.64 -13.11 4.57
N PRO A 31 2.84 -13.88 3.47
CA PRO A 31 2.48 -15.31 3.44
C PRO A 31 3.15 -16.09 4.59
N GLU A 32 2.44 -17.08 5.16
CA GLU A 32 2.91 -17.86 6.31
C GLU A 32 4.31 -18.47 6.14
N ASN A 33 4.62 -18.91 4.93
CA ASN A 33 5.90 -19.59 4.64
C ASN A 33 7.03 -18.63 4.27
N VAL A 34 6.78 -17.31 4.31
CA VAL A 34 7.76 -16.29 3.95
C VAL A 34 8.31 -15.67 5.24
N PRO A 35 9.64 -15.64 5.43
CA PRO A 35 10.24 -14.99 6.59
C PRO A 35 9.94 -13.48 6.57
N VAL A 36 9.75 -12.91 7.76
CA VAL A 36 9.60 -11.45 7.90
C VAL A 36 10.96 -10.81 7.72
N VAL A 37 11.11 -9.99 6.69
CA VAL A 37 12.33 -9.22 6.39
C VAL A 37 11.95 -7.76 6.24
N TYR A 38 12.60 -6.90 6.99
CA TYR A 38 12.38 -5.45 6.93
C TYR A 38 13.37 -4.78 5.97
N PRO A 39 12.99 -3.66 5.33
CA PRO A 39 11.66 -3.06 5.31
C PRO A 39 10.71 -3.82 4.38
N TYR A 40 9.42 -3.70 4.64
CA TYR A 40 8.40 -4.24 3.72
C TYR A 40 7.14 -3.38 3.73
N VAL A 41 6.29 -3.61 2.74
CA VAL A 41 5.02 -2.89 2.57
C VAL A 41 3.90 -3.91 2.40
N THR A 42 2.77 -3.66 3.06
CA THR A 42 1.53 -4.39 2.78
C THR A 42 0.48 -3.40 2.30
N PHE A 43 -0.47 -3.87 1.51
CA PHE A 43 -1.61 -3.06 1.09
C PHE A 43 -2.89 -3.87 1.17
N PHE A 44 -3.98 -3.20 1.52
CA PHE A 44 -5.28 -3.85 1.63
C PHE A 44 -6.40 -2.84 1.41
N ILE A 45 -7.57 -3.36 1.07
CA ILE A 45 -8.76 -2.54 0.89
C ILE A 45 -9.41 -2.32 2.25
N VAL A 46 -9.56 -1.04 2.63
CA VAL A 46 -10.23 -0.65 3.88
C VAL A 46 -11.73 -0.65 3.68
N SER A 47 -12.20 -0.04 2.59
CA SER A 47 -13.62 0.04 2.27
C SER A 47 -13.83 0.30 0.78
N GLY A 48 -15.03 -0.06 0.29
CA GLY A 48 -15.47 0.28 -1.06
C GLY A 48 -16.90 0.78 -0.99
N THR A 49 -17.15 1.96 -1.56
CA THR A 49 -18.48 2.56 -1.61
C THR A 49 -18.91 2.68 -3.07
N PRO A 50 -19.95 1.93 -3.50
CA PRO A 50 -20.47 2.12 -4.83
C PRO A 50 -21.26 3.43 -4.92
N GLU A 51 -21.00 4.19 -5.98
CA GLU A 51 -21.70 5.42 -6.28
C GLU A 51 -22.37 5.26 -7.65
N LYS A 52 -23.70 5.19 -7.65
CA LYS A 52 -24.48 4.94 -8.86
C LYS A 52 -25.23 6.18 -9.30
N THR A 53 -25.21 6.46 -10.60
CA THR A 53 -26.06 7.42 -11.26
C THR A 53 -26.99 6.66 -12.21
N PHE A 54 -27.86 7.37 -12.96
CA PHE A 54 -28.75 6.73 -13.92
C PHE A 54 -28.03 5.97 -15.04
N THR A 55 -26.83 6.40 -15.38
CA THR A 55 -26.09 5.89 -16.54
C THR A 55 -24.72 5.31 -16.19
N GLU A 56 -24.25 5.51 -14.96
CA GLU A 56 -22.88 5.18 -14.58
C GLU A 56 -22.83 4.44 -13.24
N ASP A 57 -21.89 3.52 -13.13
CA ASP A 57 -21.65 2.74 -11.93
C ASP A 57 -20.21 3.01 -11.46
N HIS A 58 -20.06 3.98 -10.59
CA HIS A 58 -18.77 4.40 -10.03
C HIS A 58 -18.44 3.63 -8.78
N GLN A 59 -17.16 3.41 -8.56
CA GLN A 59 -16.61 2.85 -7.33
C GLN A 59 -15.65 3.84 -6.68
N ASN A 60 -15.81 4.01 -5.38
CA ASN A 60 -14.89 4.76 -4.55
C ASN A 60 -14.30 3.78 -3.54
N VAL A 61 -13.01 3.49 -3.68
CA VAL A 61 -12.32 2.50 -2.86
C VAL A 61 -11.25 3.18 -2.04
N LEU A 62 -11.26 2.92 -0.73
CA LEU A 62 -10.19 3.33 0.17
C LEU A 62 -9.23 2.16 0.37
N ILE A 63 -7.97 2.40 0.04
CA ILE A 63 -6.90 1.41 0.21
C ILE A 63 -5.85 1.97 1.16
N GLN A 64 -5.27 1.10 1.99
CA GLN A 64 -4.20 1.48 2.90
C GLN A 64 -2.92 0.75 2.56
N PHE A 65 -1.83 1.51 2.50
CA PHE A 65 -0.47 0.98 2.41
C PHE A 65 0.19 1.09 3.76
N SER A 66 0.61 -0.04 4.32
CA SER A 66 1.34 -0.07 5.58
C SER A 66 2.81 -0.32 5.30
N MET A 67 3.67 0.56 5.82
CA MET A 67 5.12 0.49 5.66
C MET A 67 5.75 0.14 7.00
N PHE A 68 6.67 -0.81 7.00
CA PHE A 68 7.32 -1.31 8.22
C PHE A 68 8.83 -1.20 8.10
N SER A 69 9.46 -0.62 9.10
CA SER A 69 10.92 -0.44 9.17
C SER A 69 11.41 -0.65 10.60
N THR A 70 12.52 -1.35 10.74
CA THR A 70 13.21 -1.53 12.03
C THR A 70 14.45 -0.64 12.15
N SER A 71 14.75 0.17 11.16
CA SER A 71 15.87 1.12 11.21
C SER A 71 15.74 2.10 12.37
N SER A 72 16.83 2.39 13.04
CA SER A 72 16.84 3.25 14.24
C SER A 72 16.49 4.71 13.94
N GLY A 73 16.76 5.19 12.73
CA GLY A 73 16.41 6.55 12.30
C GLY A 73 15.13 6.57 11.49
N ALA A 74 14.70 7.75 11.08
CA ALA A 74 13.51 7.94 10.25
C ALA A 74 13.82 7.93 8.75
N THR A 75 15.07 7.84 8.34
CA THR A 75 15.46 7.95 6.93
C THR A 75 14.87 6.85 6.08
N GLU A 76 14.92 5.60 6.55
CA GLU A 76 14.42 4.46 5.78
C GLU A 76 12.91 4.57 5.54
N ILE A 77 12.12 4.76 6.58
CA ILE A 77 10.67 4.81 6.43
C ILE A 77 10.20 6.07 5.69
N THR A 78 10.90 7.19 5.86
CA THR A 78 10.63 8.42 5.11
C THR A 78 10.90 8.21 3.62
N THR A 79 11.99 7.53 3.28
CA THR A 79 12.31 7.19 1.89
C THR A 79 11.24 6.27 1.30
N MET A 80 10.80 5.27 2.04
CA MET A 80 9.70 4.39 1.63
C MET A 80 8.44 5.19 1.34
N TYR A 81 8.07 6.06 2.27
CA TYR A 81 6.88 6.89 2.12
C TYR A 81 6.98 7.82 0.89
N ASN A 82 8.11 8.46 0.71
CA ASN A 82 8.31 9.36 -0.44
C ASN A 82 8.23 8.61 -1.77
N ARG A 83 8.79 7.40 -1.84
CA ARG A 83 8.71 6.57 -3.04
C ARG A 83 7.31 6.02 -3.29
N LEU A 84 6.60 5.65 -2.22
CA LEU A 84 5.20 5.25 -2.30
C LEU A 84 4.34 6.39 -2.84
N LYS A 85 4.51 7.57 -2.30
CA LYS A 85 3.77 8.76 -2.72
C LYS A 85 4.08 9.13 -4.18
N ALA A 86 5.33 9.10 -4.58
CA ALA A 86 5.72 9.37 -5.97
C ALA A 86 5.11 8.34 -6.94
N LEU A 87 4.87 7.12 -6.48
CA LEU A 87 4.32 6.05 -7.29
C LEU A 87 2.80 6.13 -7.43
N TYR A 88 2.09 6.43 -6.36
CA TYR A 88 0.63 6.31 -6.29
C TYR A 88 -0.15 7.60 -6.17
N ASP A 89 0.43 8.67 -5.59
CA ASP A 89 -0.30 9.93 -5.44
C ASP A 89 -0.49 10.61 -6.80
N GLU A 90 -1.75 10.85 -7.15
CA GLU A 90 -2.13 11.42 -8.45
C GLU A 90 -1.56 10.61 -9.65
N CYS A 91 -1.47 9.30 -9.49
CA CYS A 91 -0.98 8.40 -10.52
C CYS A 91 -2.09 8.02 -11.51
N THR A 92 -1.70 7.31 -12.57
CA THR A 92 -2.63 6.66 -13.49
C THR A 92 -2.53 5.15 -13.31
N LEU A 93 -3.68 4.50 -13.12
CA LEU A 93 -3.77 3.04 -13.08
C LEU A 93 -4.47 2.54 -14.34
N THR A 94 -4.00 1.40 -14.85
CA THR A 94 -4.71 0.66 -15.90
C THR A 94 -5.42 -0.52 -15.26
N ILE A 95 -6.74 -0.39 -15.09
CA ILE A 95 -7.58 -1.43 -14.50
C ILE A 95 -8.33 -2.12 -15.62
N THR A 96 -8.08 -3.41 -15.83
CA THR A 96 -8.67 -4.18 -16.91
C THR A 96 -10.20 -4.14 -16.85
N GLY A 97 -10.83 -3.72 -17.93
CA GLY A 97 -12.29 -3.66 -18.05
C GLY A 97 -12.95 -2.51 -17.28
N LYS A 98 -12.17 -1.58 -16.76
CA LYS A 98 -12.65 -0.45 -15.95
C LYS A 98 -12.12 0.88 -16.49
N THR A 99 -12.81 1.96 -16.18
CA THR A 99 -12.36 3.32 -16.46
C THR A 99 -11.84 3.95 -15.18
N PHE A 100 -10.56 4.25 -15.16
CA PHE A 100 -9.91 4.87 -14.00
C PHE A 100 -10.04 6.39 -14.08
N TYR A 101 -10.36 7.01 -12.92
CA TYR A 101 -10.47 8.47 -12.84
C TYR A 101 -9.34 9.10 -12.03
N ARG A 102 -9.17 8.65 -10.78
CA ARG A 102 -8.21 9.30 -9.90
C ARG A 102 -7.77 8.38 -8.75
N MET A 103 -6.51 8.53 -8.34
CA MET A 103 -5.98 7.95 -7.10
C MET A 103 -5.18 9.04 -6.38
N TYR A 104 -5.45 9.25 -5.10
CA TYR A 104 -4.75 10.28 -4.33
C TYR A 104 -4.69 9.92 -2.85
N GLU A 105 -3.65 10.44 -2.19
CA GLU A 105 -3.45 10.25 -0.76
C GLU A 105 -4.45 11.09 0.03
N THR A 106 -5.07 10.49 1.04
CA THR A 106 -6.02 11.17 1.92
C THR A 106 -5.50 11.33 3.34
N ASN A 107 -4.63 10.44 3.81
CA ASN A 107 -4.15 10.48 5.20
C ASN A 107 -2.85 9.70 5.35
N LEU A 108 -2.08 10.09 6.37
CA LEU A 108 -0.89 9.36 6.81
C LEU A 108 -0.93 9.28 8.34
N ILE A 109 -0.83 8.07 8.88
CA ILE A 109 -0.73 7.83 10.31
C ILE A 109 0.63 7.21 10.58
N THR A 110 1.37 7.77 11.53
CA THR A 110 2.67 7.25 11.94
C THR A 110 2.55 6.63 13.33
N MET A 111 3.12 5.45 13.50
CA MET A 111 3.10 4.75 14.78
C MET A 111 4.36 3.91 14.97
N VAL A 112 4.61 3.51 16.20
CA VAL A 112 5.70 2.60 16.55
C VAL A 112 5.09 1.40 17.26
N ASP A 113 5.31 0.22 16.70
CA ASP A 113 4.82 -1.05 17.24
C ASP A 113 5.98 -1.83 17.86
N ASP A 114 5.66 -2.69 18.82
CA ASP A 114 6.62 -3.64 19.35
C ASP A 114 6.41 -4.99 18.67
N ALA A 115 7.50 -5.59 18.20
CA ALA A 115 7.49 -6.93 17.62
C ALA A 115 8.34 -7.87 18.48
N VAL A 116 7.84 -9.07 18.73
CA VAL A 116 8.55 -10.10 19.49
C VAL A 116 9.17 -11.10 18.52
N ALA A 117 10.49 -11.24 18.58
CA ALA A 117 11.21 -12.23 17.80
C ALA A 117 11.03 -13.65 18.40
N PRO A 118 11.31 -14.73 17.62
CA PRO A 118 11.20 -16.11 18.13
C PRO A 118 12.07 -16.40 19.36
N ASP A 119 13.15 -15.67 19.57
CA ASP A 119 14.02 -15.79 20.74
C ASP A 119 13.52 -15.05 21.97
N GLY A 120 12.34 -14.39 21.89
CA GLY A 120 11.74 -13.62 22.98
C GLY A 120 12.20 -12.17 23.06
N SER A 121 13.16 -11.75 22.23
CA SER A 121 13.58 -10.36 22.18
C SER A 121 12.50 -9.48 21.54
N THR A 122 12.46 -8.19 21.96
CA THR A 122 11.55 -7.19 21.38
C THR A 122 12.32 -6.24 20.50
N ALA A 123 11.73 -5.91 19.34
CA ALA A 123 12.23 -4.87 18.47
C ALA A 123 11.14 -3.83 18.25
N ARG A 124 11.52 -2.56 18.14
CA ARG A 124 10.61 -1.50 17.76
C ARG A 124 10.49 -1.44 16.25
N VAL A 125 9.27 -1.45 15.78
CA VAL A 125 8.97 -1.39 14.35
C VAL A 125 8.23 -0.09 14.07
N LYS A 126 8.79 0.74 13.22
CA LYS A 126 8.07 1.90 12.71
C LYS A 126 7.03 1.42 11.72
N HIS A 127 5.80 1.83 11.94
CA HIS A 127 4.66 1.47 11.11
C HIS A 127 3.97 2.75 10.65
N TRP A 128 4.08 3.06 9.37
CA TRP A 128 3.40 4.19 8.76
C TRP A 128 2.31 3.67 7.83
N ALA A 129 1.10 4.17 8.04
CA ALA A 129 -0.06 3.79 7.25
C ALA A 129 -0.53 4.96 6.42
N ALA A 130 -0.47 4.83 5.10
CA ALA A 130 -0.90 5.84 4.14
C ALA A 130 -2.20 5.39 3.48
N ASP A 131 -3.23 6.22 3.55
CA ASP A 131 -4.53 5.94 2.96
C ASP A 131 -4.66 6.65 1.61
N TYR A 132 -5.16 5.89 0.62
CA TYR A 132 -5.39 6.38 -0.74
C TYR A 132 -6.82 6.11 -1.14
N GLU A 133 -7.43 7.10 -1.77
CA GLU A 133 -8.76 6.97 -2.35
C GLU A 133 -8.63 6.74 -3.85
N ILE A 134 -9.36 5.76 -4.38
CA ILE A 134 -9.33 5.40 -5.79
C ILE A 134 -10.75 5.49 -6.34
N LEU A 135 -10.90 6.26 -7.42
CA LEU A 135 -12.17 6.44 -8.12
C LEU A 135 -12.06 5.80 -9.49
N TYR A 136 -12.99 4.90 -9.78
CA TYR A 136 -13.06 4.25 -11.09
C TYR A 136 -14.51 3.86 -11.43
N GLU A 137 -14.77 3.59 -12.71
CA GLU A 137 -16.07 3.17 -13.22
C GLU A 137 -16.02 1.70 -13.64
N ASN A 138 -17.04 0.99 -13.26
CA ASN A 138 -17.19 -0.41 -13.68
C ASN A 138 -17.51 -0.58 -15.17
#